data_202babff91aff2bda5f8124ef362ca20
#
_entry.id   202babff91aff2bda5f8124ef362ca20
#
_cell.length_a   1.000
_cell.length_b   1.000
_cell.length_c   1.000
_cell.angle_alpha   90.00
_cell.angle_beta   90.00
_cell.angle_gamma   90.00
#
_symmetry.space_group_name_H-M   'P 1'
#
loop_
_entity.id
_entity.type
_entity.pdbx_description
1 polymer ?
#
loop_
_entity_poly.entity_id
_entity_poly.type
_entity_poly.pdbx_seq_one_letter_code
_entity_poly.pdbx_strand_id
1 'polypeptide(L)'
;ILSSAASDVYKRQAENVDINLENFENIKNFILENQIDFVVIGPEKPLVEGIVDYLERFKIKVFGPNKIASQLEGSKIFTKQICEKFNIPTAKFGVFQNIVDANEFLKTTNFPIVIKADNLASGKGVYICKNNNEANIAIKEIFNGRFGLAKNLLIEEFLDGEEMSFFTIH
;
A
#
# COMPACT_ATOMS: atom_id res chain seq x y z
N ILE A 1 18.53 -7.99 -2.76
CA ILE A 1 17.37 -8.82 -3.19
C ILE A 1 16.70 -8.11 -4.34
N LEU A 2 16.83 -8.65 -5.53
CA LEU A 2 16.18 -8.09 -6.70
C LEU A 2 14.73 -8.58 -6.75
N SER A 3 13.78 -7.65 -6.92
CA SER A 3 12.37 -7.98 -7.10
C SER A 3 12.17 -8.83 -8.37
N SER A 4 11.08 -9.59 -8.42
CA SER A 4 10.72 -10.44 -9.57
C SER A 4 10.56 -9.67 -10.91
N ALA A 5 10.53 -8.34 -10.88
CA ALA A 5 10.43 -7.48 -12.06
C ALA A 5 11.79 -7.08 -12.66
N ALA A 6 12.92 -7.39 -12.00
CA ALA A 6 14.23 -7.12 -12.57
C ALA A 6 14.48 -8.00 -13.81
N SER A 7 14.93 -7.39 -14.91
CA SER A 7 15.25 -8.14 -16.13
C SER A 7 16.37 -9.17 -15.86
N ASP A 8 16.37 -10.28 -16.60
CA ASP A 8 17.37 -11.34 -16.43
C ASP A 8 18.83 -10.87 -16.59
N VAL A 9 19.05 -9.72 -17.21
CA VAL A 9 20.36 -9.09 -17.33
C VAL A 9 20.91 -8.66 -15.97
N TYR A 10 20.06 -8.11 -15.09
CA TYR A 10 20.47 -7.66 -13.74
C TYR A 10 20.60 -8.81 -12.75
N LYS A 11 19.85 -9.90 -12.92
CA LYS A 11 19.96 -11.10 -12.07
C LYS A 11 21.33 -11.78 -12.14
N ARG A 12 22.09 -11.56 -13.22
CA ARG A 12 23.46 -12.10 -13.37
C ARG A 12 24.52 -11.31 -12.61
N GLN A 13 24.18 -10.14 -12.07
CA GLN A 13 25.12 -9.26 -11.35
C GLN A 13 25.04 -9.42 -9.82
N ALA A 14 24.12 -10.25 -9.33
CA ALA A 14 23.91 -10.48 -7.91
C ALA A 14 23.52 -11.94 -7.64
N GLU A 15 23.81 -12.41 -6.46
CA GLU A 15 23.35 -13.70 -5.98
C GLU A 15 21.88 -13.62 -5.56
N ASN A 16 21.05 -14.54 -6.06
CA ASN A 16 19.66 -14.67 -5.66
C ASN A 16 19.56 -15.67 -4.50
N VAL A 17 18.95 -15.26 -3.40
CA VAL A 17 18.73 -16.09 -2.23
C VAL A 17 17.25 -16.36 -2.06
N ASP A 18 16.88 -17.64 -1.95
CA ASP A 18 15.52 -18.04 -1.63
C ASP A 18 15.30 -17.94 -0.12
N ILE A 19 14.71 -16.82 0.31
CA ILE A 19 14.42 -16.54 1.72
C ILE A 19 12.97 -16.06 1.88
N ASN A 20 12.27 -16.59 2.88
CA ASN A 20 10.93 -16.15 3.20
C ASN A 20 10.96 -14.74 3.81
N LEU A 21 10.45 -13.75 3.06
CA LEU A 21 10.42 -12.34 3.48
C LEU A 21 9.46 -12.05 4.64
N GLU A 22 8.60 -12.97 5.00
CA GLU A 22 7.71 -12.85 6.16
C GLU A 22 8.37 -13.32 7.47
N ASN A 23 9.49 -14.02 7.37
CA ASN A 23 10.24 -14.49 8.53
C ASN A 23 11.45 -13.58 8.81
N PHE A 24 11.22 -12.53 9.60
CA PHE A 24 12.24 -11.54 9.92
C PHE A 24 13.43 -12.12 10.71
N GLU A 25 13.21 -13.17 11.48
CA GLU A 25 14.28 -13.87 12.21
C GLU A 25 15.25 -14.56 11.24
N ASN A 26 14.72 -15.23 10.22
CA ASN A 26 15.54 -15.86 9.19
C ASN A 26 16.32 -14.82 8.38
N ILE A 27 15.67 -13.70 8.04
CA ILE A 27 16.32 -12.57 7.34
C ILE A 27 17.48 -12.02 8.18
N LYS A 28 17.24 -11.75 9.47
CA LYS A 28 18.28 -11.26 10.39
C LYS A 28 19.45 -12.24 10.47
N ASN A 29 19.17 -13.54 10.65
CA ASN A 29 20.22 -14.56 10.76
C ASN A 29 21.05 -14.62 9.47
N PHE A 30 20.40 -14.63 8.30
CA PHE A 30 21.09 -14.59 7.02
C PHE A 30 22.01 -13.36 6.88
N ILE A 31 21.54 -12.18 7.27
CA ILE A 31 22.32 -10.94 7.24
C ILE A 31 23.58 -11.06 8.10
N LEU A 32 23.44 -11.58 9.32
CA LEU A 32 24.56 -11.72 10.26
C LEU A 32 25.55 -12.81 9.81
N GLU A 33 25.08 -13.96 9.37
CA GLU A 33 25.90 -15.08 8.91
C GLU A 33 26.73 -14.73 7.65
N ASN A 34 26.15 -13.92 6.76
CA ASN A 34 26.81 -13.49 5.52
C ASN A 34 27.50 -12.13 5.64
N GLN A 35 27.59 -11.56 6.85
CA GLN A 35 28.27 -10.29 7.13
C GLN A 35 27.81 -9.15 6.20
N ILE A 36 26.50 -9.04 5.98
CA ILE A 36 25.93 -8.01 5.12
C ILE A 36 26.00 -6.65 5.84
N ASP A 37 26.66 -5.68 5.22
CA ASP A 37 26.91 -4.35 5.80
C ASP A 37 25.71 -3.42 5.74
N PHE A 38 24.83 -3.59 4.73
CA PHE A 38 23.72 -2.69 4.47
C PHE A 38 22.57 -3.39 3.75
N VAL A 39 21.35 -3.11 4.17
CA VAL A 39 20.12 -3.74 3.65
C VAL A 39 19.22 -2.68 3.05
N VAL A 40 18.68 -2.94 1.87
CA VAL A 40 17.63 -2.10 1.24
C VAL A 40 16.34 -2.90 1.13
N ILE A 41 15.27 -2.40 1.72
CA ILE A 41 13.96 -3.05 1.67
C ILE A 41 13.15 -2.46 0.52
N GLY A 42 12.90 -3.27 -0.53
CA GLY A 42 12.11 -2.88 -1.70
C GLY A 42 10.61 -3.20 -1.59
N PRO A 43 10.21 -4.39 -1.11
CA PRO A 43 8.80 -4.79 -1.08
C PRO A 43 8.00 -4.06 0.01
N GLU A 44 6.76 -3.66 -0.31
CA GLU A 44 5.90 -2.89 0.60
C GLU A 44 5.46 -3.70 1.82
N LYS A 45 5.12 -5.00 1.65
CA LYS A 45 4.57 -5.83 2.73
C LYS A 45 5.51 -5.94 3.94
N PRO A 46 6.79 -6.31 3.80
CA PRO A 46 7.73 -6.32 4.93
C PRO A 46 7.90 -4.95 5.61
N LEU A 47 7.86 -3.85 4.85
CA LEU A 47 7.94 -2.50 5.39
C LEU A 47 6.75 -2.20 6.29
N VAL A 48 5.53 -2.46 5.81
CA VAL A 48 4.28 -2.26 6.58
C VAL A 48 4.23 -3.16 7.81
N GLU A 49 4.80 -4.36 7.75
CA GLU A 49 4.92 -5.29 8.87
C GLU A 49 6.01 -4.88 9.87
N GLY A 50 6.96 -3.99 9.48
CA GLY A 50 7.94 -3.36 10.37
C GLY A 50 9.31 -4.02 10.37
N ILE A 51 9.76 -4.55 9.25
CA ILE A 51 11.10 -5.15 9.12
C ILE A 51 12.22 -4.18 9.47
N VAL A 52 12.08 -2.89 9.11
CA VAL A 52 13.10 -1.86 9.42
C VAL A 52 13.25 -1.73 10.92
N ASP A 53 12.15 -1.49 11.64
CA ASP A 53 12.16 -1.40 13.10
C ASP A 53 12.67 -2.67 13.77
N TYR A 54 12.43 -3.84 13.17
CA TYR A 54 12.94 -5.10 13.65
C TYR A 54 14.46 -5.20 13.52
N LEU A 55 15.00 -4.92 12.34
CA LEU A 55 16.44 -5.04 12.04
C LEU A 55 17.30 -4.00 12.80
N GLU A 56 16.78 -2.79 12.99
CA GLU A 56 17.46 -1.73 13.75
C GLU A 56 17.72 -2.12 15.21
N ARG A 57 16.88 -2.96 15.84
CA ARG A 57 17.12 -3.49 17.20
C ARG A 57 18.42 -4.28 17.31
N PHE A 58 18.85 -4.86 16.20
CA PHE A 58 20.11 -5.62 16.09
C PHE A 58 21.26 -4.79 15.53
N LYS A 59 21.09 -3.46 15.43
CA LYS A 59 22.07 -2.50 14.89
C LYS A 59 22.46 -2.81 13.43
N ILE A 60 21.61 -3.47 12.68
CA ILE A 60 21.76 -3.70 11.25
C ILE A 60 21.42 -2.40 10.54
N LYS A 61 22.32 -1.95 9.65
CA LYS A 61 22.07 -0.76 8.82
C LYS A 61 21.07 -1.11 7.74
N VAL A 62 19.92 -0.43 7.76
CA VAL A 62 18.82 -0.70 6.84
C VAL A 62 18.29 0.60 6.24
N PHE A 63 18.01 0.58 4.95
CA PHE A 63 17.32 1.66 4.25
C PHE A 63 15.88 1.24 3.92
N GLY A 64 14.97 2.04 4.38
CA GLY A 64 13.52 1.90 4.20
C GLY A 64 12.77 2.69 5.27
N PRO A 65 11.49 3.02 5.03
CA PRO A 65 10.65 3.66 6.04
C PRO A 65 10.38 2.71 7.21
N ASN A 66 10.29 3.26 8.42
CA ASN A 66 9.85 2.51 9.58
C ASN A 66 8.37 2.10 9.44
N LYS A 67 7.88 1.27 10.34
CA LYS A 67 6.51 0.74 10.31
C LYS A 67 5.43 1.82 10.22
N ILE A 68 5.61 2.93 10.94
CA ILE A 68 4.64 4.03 10.96
C ILE A 68 4.66 4.77 9.63
N ALA A 69 5.83 5.13 9.12
CA ALA A 69 5.97 5.82 7.84
C ALA A 69 5.49 4.93 6.67
N SER A 70 5.70 3.62 6.76
CA SER A 70 5.22 2.66 5.76
C SER A 70 3.69 2.60 5.64
N GLN A 71 2.95 3.08 6.65
CA GLN A 71 1.50 3.18 6.57
C GLN A 71 1.01 4.17 5.51
N LEU A 72 1.86 5.10 5.05
CA LEU A 72 1.52 5.97 3.92
C LEU A 72 1.24 5.18 2.63
N GLU A 73 1.86 4.01 2.46
CA GLU A 73 1.57 3.07 1.37
C GLU A 73 0.59 1.97 1.83
N GLY A 74 0.73 1.52 3.07
CA GLY A 74 -0.02 0.39 3.63
C GLY A 74 -1.51 0.65 3.86
N SER A 75 -1.91 1.90 4.12
CA SER A 75 -3.30 2.30 4.36
C SER A 75 -3.63 3.60 3.65
N LYS A 76 -4.54 3.51 2.69
CA LYS A 76 -5.05 4.68 1.96
C LYS A 76 -5.77 5.66 2.90
N ILE A 77 -6.46 5.13 3.91
CA ILE A 77 -7.16 5.93 4.93
C ILE A 77 -6.14 6.69 5.78
N PHE A 78 -5.07 6.03 6.23
CA PHE A 78 -4.01 6.70 6.99
C PHE A 78 -3.42 7.87 6.19
N THR A 79 -3.12 7.66 4.91
CA THR A 79 -2.61 8.72 4.03
C THR A 79 -3.59 9.86 3.90
N LYS A 80 -4.88 9.59 3.73
CA LYS A 80 -5.92 10.63 3.67
C LYS A 80 -6.01 11.43 4.97
N GLN A 81 -5.96 10.76 6.11
CA GLN A 81 -5.95 11.42 7.43
C GLN A 81 -4.73 12.32 7.62
N ILE A 82 -3.55 11.90 7.13
CA ILE A 82 -2.34 12.73 7.12
C ILE A 82 -2.54 13.94 6.22
N CYS A 83 -3.09 13.76 5.01
CA CYS A 83 -3.39 14.86 4.10
C CYS A 83 -4.33 15.89 4.74
N GLU A 84 -5.41 15.46 5.39
CA GLU A 84 -6.33 16.35 6.11
C GLU A 84 -5.63 17.08 7.26
N LYS A 85 -4.91 16.35 8.10
CA LYS A 85 -4.23 16.90 9.28
C LYS A 85 -3.22 17.99 8.92
N PHE A 86 -2.53 17.86 7.80
CA PHE A 86 -1.48 18.78 7.38
C PHE A 86 -1.89 19.67 6.21
N ASN A 87 -3.17 19.70 5.83
CA ASN A 87 -3.70 20.47 4.71
C ASN A 87 -2.97 20.19 3.38
N ILE A 88 -2.60 18.94 3.13
CA ILE A 88 -2.00 18.50 1.89
C ILE A 88 -3.13 18.28 0.87
N PRO A 89 -3.06 18.87 -0.35
CA PRO A 89 -4.07 18.68 -1.36
C PRO A 89 -4.29 17.20 -1.69
N THR A 90 -5.54 16.76 -1.66
CA THR A 90 -5.94 15.40 -2.01
C THR A 90 -7.40 15.39 -2.48
N ALA A 91 -7.82 14.37 -3.21
CA ALA A 91 -9.21 14.17 -3.59
C ALA A 91 -10.12 14.15 -2.36
N LYS A 92 -11.30 14.78 -2.42
CA LYS A 92 -12.31 14.67 -1.38
C LYS A 92 -12.71 13.22 -1.21
N PHE A 93 -12.93 12.78 0.01
CA PHE A 93 -13.15 11.37 0.30
C PHE A 93 -14.12 11.13 1.44
N GLY A 94 -14.67 9.92 1.49
CA GLY A 94 -15.41 9.36 2.61
C GLY A 94 -14.92 7.95 2.94
N VAL A 95 -14.93 7.58 4.21
CA VAL A 95 -14.52 6.27 4.72
C VAL A 95 -15.73 5.53 5.25
N PHE A 96 -15.94 4.29 4.83
CA PHE A 96 -17.12 3.49 5.14
C PHE A 96 -16.74 2.11 5.65
N GLN A 97 -17.46 1.63 6.66
CA GLN A 97 -17.24 0.32 7.27
C GLN A 97 -18.33 -0.71 6.90
N ASN A 98 -19.35 -0.26 6.20
CA ASN A 98 -20.45 -1.12 5.77
C ASN A 98 -21.09 -0.61 4.48
N ILE A 99 -21.86 -1.50 3.84
CA ILE A 99 -22.52 -1.25 2.56
C ILE A 99 -23.60 -0.18 2.68
N VAL A 100 -24.30 -0.11 3.81
CA VAL A 100 -25.45 0.80 3.99
C VAL A 100 -24.99 2.24 3.97
N ASP A 101 -23.99 2.58 4.79
CA ASP A 101 -23.46 3.94 4.88
C ASP A 101 -22.79 4.38 3.58
N ALA A 102 -22.06 3.45 2.93
CA ALA A 102 -21.46 3.71 1.62
C ALA A 102 -22.53 4.05 0.57
N ASN A 103 -23.61 3.28 0.52
CA ASN A 103 -24.71 3.52 -0.42
C ASN A 103 -25.50 4.80 -0.10
N GLU A 104 -25.63 5.18 1.16
CA GLU A 104 -26.26 6.45 1.53
C GLU A 104 -25.44 7.64 1.01
N PHE A 105 -24.11 7.57 1.15
CA PHE A 105 -23.21 8.58 0.63
C PHE A 105 -23.31 8.73 -0.90
N LEU A 106 -23.51 7.63 -1.64
CA LEU A 106 -23.68 7.68 -3.11
C LEU A 106 -24.87 8.52 -3.55
N LYS A 107 -25.92 8.66 -2.73
CA LYS A 107 -27.12 9.45 -3.08
C LYS A 107 -26.83 10.94 -3.27
N THR A 108 -25.79 11.44 -2.62
CA THR A 108 -25.38 12.85 -2.65
C THR A 108 -24.10 13.09 -3.44
N THR A 109 -23.55 12.05 -4.07
CA THR A 109 -22.25 12.11 -4.74
C THR A 109 -22.42 12.26 -6.25
N ASN A 110 -21.61 13.13 -6.86
CA ASN A 110 -21.52 13.29 -8.31
C ASN A 110 -20.54 12.27 -8.90
N PHE A 111 -20.91 11.68 -10.03
CA PHE A 111 -20.04 10.75 -10.78
C PHE A 111 -19.24 11.49 -11.85
N PRO A 112 -18.05 10.95 -12.24
CA PRO A 112 -17.45 9.69 -11.79
C PRO A 112 -16.83 9.79 -10.39
N ILE A 113 -16.67 8.63 -9.73
CA ILE A 113 -16.01 8.48 -8.44
C ILE A 113 -14.99 7.36 -8.47
N VAL A 114 -14.08 7.33 -7.47
CA VAL A 114 -13.13 6.24 -7.28
C VAL A 114 -13.43 5.53 -5.97
N ILE A 115 -13.57 4.20 -6.03
CA ILE A 115 -13.79 3.36 -4.85
C ILE A 115 -12.55 2.48 -4.64
N LYS A 116 -12.02 2.47 -3.41
CA LYS A 116 -10.78 1.76 -3.08
C LYS A 116 -10.96 0.91 -1.83
N ALA A 117 -10.44 -0.32 -1.88
CA ALA A 117 -10.26 -1.12 -0.67
C ALA A 117 -9.08 -0.57 0.15
N ASP A 118 -9.25 -0.50 1.49
CA ASP A 118 -8.18 -0.06 2.38
C ASP A 118 -7.34 -1.24 2.85
N ASN A 119 -6.52 -1.76 1.92
CA ASN A 119 -5.52 -2.81 2.17
C ASN A 119 -4.46 -2.79 1.06
N LEU A 120 -3.38 -3.56 1.26
CA LEU A 120 -2.38 -3.84 0.22
C LEU A 120 -2.96 -4.82 -0.81
N ALA A 121 -3.69 -4.29 -1.78
CA ALA A 121 -4.32 -5.09 -2.85
C ALA A 121 -3.50 -5.12 -4.14
N SER A 122 -2.22 -4.75 -4.11
CA SER A 122 -1.31 -4.71 -5.27
C SER A 122 -1.94 -3.99 -6.47
N GLY A 123 -2.60 -2.84 -6.23
CA GLY A 123 -3.27 -2.04 -7.24
C GLY A 123 -4.62 -2.58 -7.75
N LYS A 124 -5.06 -3.76 -7.31
CA LYS A 124 -6.27 -4.42 -7.83
C LYS A 124 -7.58 -3.99 -7.17
N GLY A 125 -7.54 -3.34 -6.01
CA GLY A 125 -8.72 -2.93 -5.25
C GLY A 125 -9.19 -1.51 -5.54
N VAL A 126 -9.06 -1.00 -6.77
CA VAL A 126 -9.44 0.36 -7.18
C VAL A 126 -10.44 0.28 -8.34
N TYR A 127 -11.58 0.95 -8.20
CA TYR A 127 -12.63 1.04 -9.20
C TYR A 127 -12.94 2.49 -9.54
N ILE A 128 -12.91 2.83 -10.83
CA ILE A 128 -13.46 4.09 -11.34
C ILE A 128 -14.90 3.80 -11.75
N CYS A 129 -15.85 4.40 -11.04
CA CYS A 129 -17.28 4.17 -11.24
C CYS A 129 -17.92 5.37 -11.90
N LYS A 130 -18.60 5.17 -13.02
CA LYS A 130 -19.27 6.22 -13.81
C LYS A 130 -20.72 6.45 -13.40
N ASN A 131 -21.28 5.55 -12.63
CA ASN A 131 -22.67 5.57 -12.21
C ASN A 131 -22.92 4.75 -10.93
N ASN A 132 -24.12 4.89 -10.36
CA ASN A 132 -24.52 4.20 -9.14
C ASN A 132 -24.47 2.67 -9.23
N ASN A 133 -24.76 2.10 -10.40
CA ASN A 133 -24.78 0.65 -10.56
C ASN A 133 -23.35 0.08 -10.45
N GLU A 134 -22.40 0.69 -11.13
CA GLU A 134 -20.98 0.32 -11.05
C GLU A 134 -20.44 0.46 -9.62
N ALA A 135 -20.78 1.57 -8.94
CA ALA A 135 -20.39 1.82 -7.57
C ALA A 135 -20.94 0.75 -6.59
N ASN A 136 -22.22 0.39 -6.73
CA ASN A 136 -22.84 -0.65 -5.89
C ASN A 136 -22.18 -2.02 -6.08
N ILE A 137 -21.79 -2.36 -7.31
CA ILE A 137 -21.05 -3.60 -7.59
C ILE A 137 -19.69 -3.56 -6.91
N ALA A 138 -18.93 -2.48 -7.09
CA ALA A 138 -17.60 -2.31 -6.48
C ALA A 138 -17.63 -2.41 -4.95
N ILE A 139 -18.58 -1.72 -4.29
CA ILE A 139 -18.77 -1.76 -2.84
C ILE A 139 -19.02 -3.21 -2.37
N LYS A 140 -19.92 -3.93 -3.02
CA LYS A 140 -20.23 -5.32 -2.68
C LYS A 140 -19.02 -6.25 -2.86
N GLU A 141 -18.28 -6.12 -3.97
CA GLU A 141 -17.10 -6.94 -4.23
C GLU A 141 -16.01 -6.73 -3.18
N ILE A 142 -15.77 -5.47 -2.77
CA ILE A 142 -14.77 -5.15 -1.75
C ILE A 142 -15.17 -5.74 -0.40
N PHE A 143 -16.39 -5.51 0.07
CA PHE A 143 -16.85 -6.03 1.37
C PHE A 143 -17.01 -7.56 1.37
N ASN A 144 -17.24 -8.18 0.23
CA ASN A 144 -17.25 -9.65 0.07
C ASN A 144 -15.83 -10.25 0.03
N GLY A 145 -14.79 -9.44 0.16
CA GLY A 145 -13.41 -9.92 0.29
C GLY A 145 -12.72 -10.29 -1.01
N ARG A 146 -13.17 -9.80 -2.18
CA ARG A 146 -12.54 -10.08 -3.48
C ARG A 146 -11.03 -9.75 -3.49
N PHE A 147 -10.59 -8.78 -2.68
CA PHE A 147 -9.20 -8.34 -2.55
C PHE A 147 -8.62 -8.58 -1.16
N GLY A 148 -9.13 -9.59 -0.45
CA GLY A 148 -8.89 -9.82 0.96
C GLY A 148 -9.93 -9.11 1.85
N LEU A 149 -9.94 -9.45 3.14
CA LEU A 149 -10.88 -8.85 4.09
C LEU A 149 -10.57 -7.37 4.28
N ALA A 150 -11.32 -6.51 3.62
CA ALA A 150 -11.26 -5.08 3.82
C ALA A 150 -12.25 -4.69 4.94
N LYS A 151 -11.73 -4.11 6.04
CA LYS A 151 -12.55 -3.57 7.12
C LYS A 151 -13.18 -2.24 6.75
N ASN A 152 -12.53 -1.52 5.86
CA ASN A 152 -12.93 -0.19 5.42
C ASN A 152 -12.88 -0.10 3.90
N LEU A 153 -13.70 0.80 3.39
CA LEU A 153 -13.75 1.19 1.99
C LEU A 153 -13.63 2.71 1.91
N LEU A 154 -12.88 3.18 0.93
CA LEU A 154 -12.70 4.59 0.63
C LEU A 154 -13.45 4.94 -0.65
N ILE A 155 -14.26 6.00 -0.62
CA ILE A 155 -14.88 6.61 -1.81
C ILE A 155 -14.27 7.99 -1.99
N GLU A 156 -13.77 8.27 -3.18
CA GLU A 156 -13.11 9.54 -3.52
C GLU A 156 -13.76 10.18 -4.74
N GLU A 157 -13.68 11.51 -4.83
CA GLU A 157 -13.93 12.19 -6.09
C GLU A 157 -12.92 11.74 -7.14
N PHE A 158 -13.36 11.63 -8.38
CA PHE A 158 -12.47 11.40 -9.51
C PHE A 158 -11.77 12.71 -9.87
N LEU A 159 -10.44 12.70 -9.90
CA LEU A 159 -9.65 13.82 -10.37
C LEU A 159 -9.33 13.58 -11.85
N ASP A 160 -9.80 14.48 -12.70
CA ASP A 160 -9.48 14.46 -14.13
C ASP A 160 -8.17 15.21 -14.36
N GLY A 161 -7.23 14.59 -15.08
CA GLY A 161 -5.91 15.17 -15.34
C GLY A 161 -4.87 14.15 -15.79
N GLU A 162 -3.67 14.64 -16.06
CA GLU A 162 -2.51 13.79 -16.35
C GLU A 162 -1.88 13.29 -15.05
N GLU A 163 -1.60 11.98 -15.00
CA GLU A 163 -0.92 11.37 -13.86
C GLU A 163 0.60 11.53 -14.01
N MET A 164 1.26 12.02 -12.94
CA MET A 164 2.71 12.15 -12.87
C MET A 164 3.22 11.58 -11.55
N SER A 165 4.24 10.72 -11.61
CA SER A 165 4.96 10.23 -10.44
C SER A 165 6.17 11.12 -10.15
N PHE A 166 6.30 11.53 -8.88
CA PHE A 166 7.43 12.32 -8.41
C PHE A 166 8.08 11.63 -7.21
N PHE A 167 9.36 11.32 -7.31
CA PHE A 167 10.11 10.59 -6.29
C PHE A 167 11.19 11.48 -5.67
N THR A 168 11.31 11.44 -4.35
CA THR A 168 12.40 12.07 -3.59
C THR A 168 13.05 11.08 -2.64
N ILE A 169 14.34 11.24 -2.39
CA ILE A 169 15.10 10.50 -1.37
C ILE A 169 15.56 11.53 -0.34
N HIS A 170 15.26 11.26 0.94
CA HIS A 170 15.61 12.11 2.08
C HIS A 170 16.45 11.34 3.09
#